data_7d6635027c4dd55b4ccb4394da24c359
#
_entry.id   7d6635027c4dd55b4ccb4394da24c359
#
_cell.length_a   1.000
_cell.length_b   1.000
_cell.length_c   1.000
_cell.angle_alpha   90.00
_cell.angle_beta   90.00
_cell.angle_gamma   90.00
#
_symmetry.space_group_name_H-M   'P 1'
#
loop_
_entity.id
_entity.type
_entity.pdbx_description
1 polymer ?
#
loop_
_entity_poly.entity_id
_entity_poly.type
_entity_poly.pdbx_seq_one_letter_code
_entity_poly.pdbx_strand_id
1 'polypeptide(L)'
;MDIWGLKIFKTVMEEGSISKAAVKLNCVQSNVTARVRQLEEELGVTLFYRKSRGVELTAKGEILINYANDAVQLLDNAFLAVSDDELVGGPLSIGTMESTAAIRLPELFYSYHQKYPVVELSIDTGTTEELVKKVLNHRLDAAFVAGPIDHVSIGQHKAFDEQLVVITERKIKSISNLDRPTFMVFRRGCSYRGVLETWARESGIIPKKIMALGTLEGILGFVNVGMGITLFPKSIVSNLRWENSVSVHPLPKRLGDTSTVLIYRKDRIQTGALKGLIELL
;
A
#
# COMPACT_ATOMS: atom_id res chain seq x y z
N MET A 1 3.35 18.09 26.79
CA MET A 1 3.39 17.53 25.41
C MET A 1 2.87 18.58 24.44
N ASP A 2 3.66 18.97 23.47
CA ASP A 2 3.26 19.91 22.42
C ASP A 2 3.39 19.27 21.03
N ILE A 3 2.81 19.93 20.02
CA ILE A 3 2.76 19.40 18.66
C ILE A 3 4.14 19.34 18.01
N TRP A 4 5.04 20.26 18.36
CA TRP A 4 6.39 20.26 17.86
C TRP A 4 7.19 19.07 18.38
N GLY A 5 7.00 18.71 19.66
CA GLY A 5 7.55 17.49 20.24
C GLY A 5 7.07 16.23 19.52
N LEU A 6 5.78 16.17 19.15
CA LEU A 6 5.22 15.06 18.37
C LEU A 6 5.78 15.03 16.94
N LYS A 7 5.95 16.19 16.27
CA LYS A 7 6.59 16.27 14.94
C LYS A 7 8.03 15.78 14.99
N ILE A 8 8.80 16.18 15.99
CA ILE A 8 10.17 15.70 16.21
C ILE A 8 10.20 14.20 16.45
N PHE A 9 9.35 13.68 17.35
CA PHE A 9 9.26 12.24 17.65
C PHE A 9 8.96 11.42 16.40
N LYS A 10 7.98 11.86 15.60
CA LYS A 10 7.62 11.25 14.31
C LYS A 10 8.82 11.24 13.35
N THR A 11 9.48 12.38 13.16
CA THR A 11 10.61 12.49 12.23
C THR A 11 11.80 11.63 12.67
N VAL A 12 12.08 11.55 13.97
CA VAL A 12 13.14 10.67 14.51
C VAL A 12 12.84 9.21 14.23
N MET A 13 11.58 8.80 14.34
CA MET A 13 11.14 7.44 13.99
C MET A 13 11.32 7.16 12.49
N GLU A 14 10.85 8.08 11.64
CA GLU A 14 10.94 7.95 10.17
C GLU A 14 12.40 7.81 9.69
N GLU A 15 13.30 8.65 10.22
CA GLU A 15 14.71 8.66 9.84
C GLU A 15 15.56 7.58 10.54
N GLY A 16 15.01 6.94 11.59
CA GLY A 16 15.75 5.98 12.42
C GLY A 16 17.00 6.57 13.09
N SER A 17 17.14 7.90 13.09
CA SER A 17 18.34 8.60 13.57
C SER A 17 18.04 10.03 13.99
N ILE A 18 18.48 10.39 15.20
CA ILE A 18 18.35 11.77 15.72
C ILE A 18 19.10 12.77 14.83
N SER A 19 20.30 12.41 14.35
CA SER A 19 21.10 13.29 13.51
C SER A 19 20.44 13.55 12.15
N LYS A 20 19.89 12.52 11.50
CA LYS A 20 19.18 12.68 10.23
C LYS A 20 17.88 13.47 10.42
N ALA A 21 17.13 13.20 11.49
CA ALA A 21 15.92 13.97 11.83
C ALA A 21 16.25 15.46 12.06
N ALA A 22 17.37 15.76 12.70
CA ALA A 22 17.80 17.14 12.90
C ALA A 22 18.06 17.87 11.58
N VAL A 23 18.71 17.21 10.61
CA VAL A 23 18.90 17.76 9.25
C VAL A 23 17.55 18.01 8.57
N LYS A 24 16.65 17.03 8.58
CA LYS A 24 15.32 17.12 7.95
C LYS A 24 14.46 18.24 8.56
N LEU A 25 14.60 18.48 9.86
CA LEU A 25 13.88 19.52 10.59
C LEU A 25 14.57 20.89 10.60
N ASN A 26 15.70 21.03 9.91
CA ASN A 26 16.55 22.24 9.96
C ASN A 26 16.88 22.68 11.40
N CYS A 27 17.19 21.70 12.27
CA CYS A 27 17.50 21.91 13.68
C CYS A 27 18.88 21.36 14.03
N VAL A 28 19.46 21.82 15.15
CA VAL A 28 20.65 21.18 15.70
C VAL A 28 20.29 19.90 16.45
N GLN A 29 21.14 18.89 16.39
CA GLN A 29 20.93 17.58 17.00
C GLN A 29 20.62 17.64 18.51
N SER A 30 21.26 18.58 19.24
CA SER A 30 21.02 18.79 20.65
C SER A 30 19.57 19.19 20.96
N ASN A 31 18.95 20.02 20.09
CA ASN A 31 17.55 20.43 20.24
C ASN A 31 16.62 19.23 20.05
N VAL A 32 16.83 18.43 18.99
CA VAL A 32 16.05 17.20 18.76
C VAL A 32 16.16 16.24 19.93
N THR A 33 17.40 16.03 20.45
CA THR A 33 17.64 15.17 21.61
C THR A 33 16.91 15.68 22.87
N ALA A 34 17.00 16.98 23.14
CA ALA A 34 16.35 17.60 24.30
C ALA A 34 14.83 17.48 24.22
N ARG A 35 14.25 17.70 23.04
CA ARG A 35 12.78 17.58 22.84
C ARG A 35 12.26 16.15 22.97
N VAL A 36 12.98 15.17 22.42
CA VAL A 36 12.63 13.75 22.63
C VAL A 36 12.68 13.42 24.13
N ARG A 37 13.75 13.82 24.81
CA ARG A 37 13.89 13.58 26.25
C ARG A 37 12.78 14.25 27.07
N GLN A 38 12.46 15.50 26.76
CA GLN A 38 11.36 16.23 27.39
C GLN A 38 10.04 15.47 27.21
N LEU A 39 9.75 14.98 26.02
CA LEU A 39 8.53 14.19 25.74
C LEU A 39 8.50 12.88 26.55
N GLU A 40 9.64 12.19 26.65
CA GLU A 40 9.77 10.97 27.47
C GLU A 40 9.59 11.26 28.96
N GLU A 41 10.14 12.37 29.46
CA GLU A 41 10.00 12.83 30.86
C GLU A 41 8.53 13.20 31.18
N GLU A 42 7.86 13.97 30.32
CA GLU A 42 6.45 14.34 30.49
C GLU A 42 5.49 13.14 30.49
N LEU A 43 5.80 12.10 29.70
CA LEU A 43 5.01 10.88 29.61
C LEU A 43 5.42 9.83 30.65
N GLY A 44 6.56 10.01 31.31
CA GLY A 44 7.12 9.06 32.28
C GLY A 44 7.54 7.71 31.66
N VAL A 45 7.81 7.67 30.35
CA VAL A 45 8.17 6.45 29.63
C VAL A 45 9.25 6.70 28.60
N THR A 46 10.08 5.70 28.33
CA THR A 46 11.05 5.73 27.23
C THR A 46 10.34 5.37 25.93
N LEU A 47 10.53 6.18 24.89
CA LEU A 47 9.92 6.01 23.57
C LEU A 47 10.87 5.37 22.55
N PHE A 48 12.19 5.55 22.73
CA PHE A 48 13.20 5.00 21.86
C PHE A 48 14.23 4.14 22.59
N TYR A 49 14.56 3.00 22.01
CA TYR A 49 15.80 2.30 22.31
C TYR A 49 16.95 2.95 21.52
N ARG A 50 18.01 3.35 22.24
CA ARG A 50 19.24 3.85 21.60
C ARG A 50 20.12 2.66 21.24
N LYS A 51 20.49 2.54 19.97
CA LYS A 51 21.38 1.52 19.44
C LYS A 51 22.67 2.14 18.93
N SER A 52 23.69 1.32 18.71
CA SER A 52 24.98 1.77 18.13
C SER A 52 24.80 2.38 16.73
N ARG A 53 23.73 2.04 16.02
CA ARG A 53 23.40 2.57 14.69
C ARG A 53 21.97 3.10 14.64
N GLY A 54 21.68 4.16 15.43
CA GLY A 54 20.40 4.84 15.37
C GLY A 54 19.46 4.58 16.54
N VAL A 55 18.17 4.69 16.29
CA VAL A 55 17.12 4.52 17.30
C VAL A 55 16.00 3.62 16.77
N GLU A 56 15.34 2.90 17.68
CA GLU A 56 14.14 2.08 17.40
C GLU A 56 13.08 2.38 18.43
N LEU A 57 11.80 2.27 18.04
CA LEU A 57 10.69 2.48 18.98
C LEU A 57 10.65 1.41 20.06
N THR A 58 10.31 1.83 21.27
CA THR A 58 9.83 0.93 22.33
C THR A 58 8.36 0.54 22.08
N ALA A 59 7.82 -0.44 22.79
CA ALA A 59 6.40 -0.76 22.74
C ALA A 59 5.50 0.47 23.06
N LYS A 60 5.94 1.35 23.97
CA LYS A 60 5.25 2.61 24.25
C LYS A 60 5.40 3.63 23.12
N GLY A 61 6.58 3.67 22.48
CA GLY A 61 6.80 4.46 21.25
C GLY A 61 5.89 4.02 20.11
N GLU A 62 5.71 2.71 19.91
CA GLU A 62 4.79 2.17 18.89
C GLU A 62 3.32 2.56 19.14
N ILE A 63 2.92 2.67 20.39
CA ILE A 63 1.59 3.19 20.74
C ILE A 63 1.51 4.69 20.42
N LEU A 64 2.47 5.48 20.89
CA LEU A 64 2.45 6.94 20.74
C LEU A 64 2.54 7.38 19.28
N ILE A 65 3.28 6.64 18.42
CA ILE A 65 3.46 7.07 17.02
C ILE A 65 2.14 7.14 16.26
N ASN A 66 1.17 6.28 16.58
CA ASN A 66 -0.14 6.33 15.95
C ASN A 66 -0.86 7.64 16.33
N TYR A 67 -0.90 7.98 17.62
CA TYR A 67 -1.50 9.24 18.10
C TYR A 67 -0.74 10.47 17.60
N ALA A 68 0.58 10.42 17.54
CA ALA A 68 1.40 11.50 17.02
C ALA A 68 1.11 11.78 15.53
N ASN A 69 0.96 10.72 14.74
CA ASN A 69 0.57 10.83 13.34
C ASN A 69 -0.80 11.50 13.20
N ASP A 70 -1.79 11.07 14.01
CA ASP A 70 -3.15 11.62 13.98
C ASP A 70 -3.15 13.10 14.35
N ALA A 71 -2.47 13.48 15.46
CA ALA A 71 -2.42 14.85 15.95
C ALA A 71 -1.73 15.81 14.97
N VAL A 72 -0.58 15.41 14.42
CA VAL A 72 0.16 16.20 13.41
C VAL A 72 -0.71 16.41 12.18
N GLN A 73 -1.33 15.35 11.69
CA GLN A 73 -2.14 15.44 10.48
C GLN A 73 -3.45 16.21 10.69
N LEU A 74 -4.07 16.11 11.87
CA LEU A 74 -5.25 16.93 12.17
C LEU A 74 -4.93 18.42 12.08
N LEU A 75 -3.74 18.84 12.56
CA LEU A 75 -3.29 20.21 12.44
C LEU A 75 -2.95 20.61 11.01
N ASP A 76 -2.27 19.75 10.27
CA ASP A 76 -1.97 20.01 8.86
C ASP A 76 -3.28 20.13 8.04
N ASN A 77 -4.30 19.29 8.34
CA ASN A 77 -5.63 19.41 7.75
C ASN A 77 -6.38 20.69 8.18
N ALA A 78 -6.27 21.08 9.45
CA ALA A 78 -6.89 22.32 9.94
C ALA A 78 -6.26 23.55 9.25
N PHE A 79 -4.95 23.56 9.09
CA PHE A 79 -4.25 24.60 8.35
C PHE A 79 -4.72 24.69 6.90
N LEU A 80 -4.83 23.55 6.20
CA LEU A 80 -5.34 23.49 4.84
C LEU A 80 -6.82 23.91 4.73
N ALA A 81 -7.63 23.58 5.74
CA ALA A 81 -9.07 23.90 5.73
C ALA A 81 -9.37 25.40 5.93
N VAL A 82 -8.45 26.14 6.56
CA VAL A 82 -8.61 27.59 6.79
C VAL A 82 -7.76 28.46 5.87
N SER A 83 -6.85 27.85 5.09
CA SER A 83 -6.15 28.57 4.02
C SER A 83 -7.11 28.80 2.87
N ASP A 84 -7.31 30.04 2.47
CA ASP A 84 -8.16 30.46 1.34
C ASP A 84 -7.55 30.12 -0.04
N ASP A 85 -6.52 29.30 -0.09
CA ASP A 85 -5.90 28.89 -1.36
C ASP A 85 -6.83 27.90 -2.09
N GLU A 86 -7.41 28.35 -3.19
CA GLU A 86 -8.11 27.53 -4.21
C GLU A 86 -7.20 26.42 -4.78
N LEU A 87 -5.92 26.46 -4.50
CA LEU A 87 -4.93 25.50 -4.97
C LEU A 87 -4.98 24.21 -4.11
N VAL A 88 -5.54 23.17 -4.69
CA VAL A 88 -5.42 21.81 -4.15
C VAL A 88 -3.95 21.41 -4.15
N GLY A 89 -3.34 21.33 -2.95
CA GLY A 89 -1.91 21.06 -2.78
C GLY A 89 -1.61 20.26 -1.51
N GLY A 90 -0.32 20.15 -1.18
CA GLY A 90 0.19 19.45 -0.01
C GLY A 90 0.48 17.98 -0.24
N PRO A 91 0.93 17.25 0.80
CA PRO A 91 1.33 15.86 0.68
C PRO A 91 0.11 14.94 0.50
N LEU A 92 0.25 13.92 -0.36
CA LEU A 92 -0.71 12.84 -0.54
C LEU A 92 0.03 11.51 -0.61
N SER A 93 -0.13 10.66 0.40
CA SER A 93 0.51 9.34 0.46
C SER A 93 -0.47 8.23 0.10
N ILE A 94 -0.18 7.57 -1.01
CA ILE A 94 -1.03 6.54 -1.59
C ILE A 94 -0.34 5.18 -1.54
N GLY A 95 -1.04 4.20 -0.96
CA GLY A 95 -0.67 2.79 -1.07
C GLY A 95 -1.23 2.15 -2.33
N THR A 96 -0.56 1.14 -2.86
CA THR A 96 -1.09 0.39 -4.00
C THR A 96 -0.56 -1.02 -4.07
N MET A 97 -1.36 -1.94 -4.63
CA MET A 97 -0.86 -3.23 -5.06
C MET A 97 0.08 -3.06 -6.26
N GLU A 98 1.12 -3.88 -6.33
CA GLU A 98 2.11 -3.83 -7.43
C GLU A 98 1.45 -3.98 -8.81
N SER A 99 0.48 -4.88 -8.93
CA SER A 99 -0.28 -5.09 -10.16
C SER A 99 -1.04 -3.85 -10.61
N THR A 100 -1.65 -3.12 -9.68
CA THR A 100 -2.37 -1.87 -9.94
C THR A 100 -1.41 -0.75 -10.31
N ALA A 101 -0.28 -0.64 -9.59
CA ALA A 101 0.79 0.32 -9.88
C ALA A 101 1.33 0.18 -11.31
N ALA A 102 1.49 -1.06 -11.77
CA ALA A 102 2.07 -1.33 -13.09
C ALA A 102 1.16 -0.95 -14.26
N ILE A 103 -0.18 -1.06 -14.09
CA ILE A 103 -1.13 -1.00 -15.22
C ILE A 103 -2.09 0.19 -15.14
N ARG A 104 -2.63 0.47 -13.96
CA ARG A 104 -3.74 1.42 -13.79
C ARG A 104 -3.31 2.82 -13.37
N LEU A 105 -2.30 2.89 -12.50
CA LEU A 105 -1.94 4.17 -11.90
C LEU A 105 -1.14 5.11 -12.79
N PRO A 106 -0.32 4.68 -13.77
CA PRO A 106 0.45 5.63 -14.57
C PRO A 106 -0.42 6.66 -15.27
N GLU A 107 -1.49 6.25 -15.95
CA GLU A 107 -2.41 7.16 -16.65
C GLU A 107 -3.24 8.00 -15.68
N LEU A 108 -3.73 7.39 -14.58
CA LEU A 108 -4.49 8.08 -13.56
C LEU A 108 -3.64 9.19 -12.91
N PHE A 109 -2.41 8.86 -12.49
CA PHE A 109 -1.53 9.83 -11.82
C PHE A 109 -0.94 10.86 -12.78
N TYR A 110 -0.78 10.53 -14.05
CA TYR A 110 -0.46 11.52 -15.05
C TYR A 110 -1.58 12.59 -15.14
N SER A 111 -2.83 12.16 -15.28
CA SER A 111 -4.00 13.05 -15.33
C SER A 111 -4.15 13.84 -14.03
N TYR A 112 -3.92 13.19 -12.90
CA TYR A 112 -3.95 13.82 -11.58
C TYR A 112 -2.89 14.91 -11.43
N HIS A 113 -1.64 14.62 -11.81
CA HIS A 113 -0.55 15.60 -11.76
C HIS A 113 -0.76 16.79 -12.69
N GLN A 114 -1.33 16.57 -13.86
CA GLN A 114 -1.70 17.68 -14.77
C GLN A 114 -2.73 18.62 -14.14
N LYS A 115 -3.71 18.07 -13.42
CA LYS A 115 -4.77 18.86 -12.78
C LYS A 115 -4.32 19.51 -11.45
N TYR A 116 -3.44 18.82 -10.71
CA TYR A 116 -3.00 19.22 -9.37
C TYR A 116 -1.47 19.18 -9.22
N PRO A 117 -0.73 20.03 -9.94
CA PRO A 117 0.74 19.96 -10.03
C PRO A 117 1.47 20.28 -8.72
N VAL A 118 0.79 20.91 -7.76
CA VAL A 118 1.36 21.31 -6.45
C VAL A 118 1.22 20.19 -5.40
N VAL A 119 0.52 19.09 -5.73
CA VAL A 119 0.38 17.96 -4.81
C VAL A 119 1.67 17.14 -4.80
N GLU A 120 2.23 16.95 -3.60
CA GLU A 120 3.39 16.11 -3.37
C GLU A 120 2.94 14.65 -3.20
N LEU A 121 2.85 13.92 -4.33
CA LEU A 121 2.41 12.54 -4.35
C LEU A 121 3.54 11.60 -3.94
N SER A 122 3.29 10.77 -2.93
CA SER A 122 4.15 9.63 -2.56
C SER A 122 3.41 8.31 -2.76
N ILE A 123 4.10 7.30 -3.30
CA ILE A 123 3.52 6.00 -3.61
C ILE A 123 4.28 4.91 -2.86
N ASP A 124 3.54 4.06 -2.14
CA ASP A 124 4.06 2.91 -1.42
C ASP A 124 3.39 1.63 -1.93
N THR A 125 4.15 0.57 -2.19
CA THR A 125 3.61 -0.69 -2.67
C THR A 125 3.51 -1.73 -1.56
N GLY A 126 2.46 -2.56 -1.62
CA GLY A 126 2.26 -3.60 -0.61
C GLY A 126 1.14 -4.58 -0.96
N THR A 127 0.95 -5.55 -0.08
CA THR A 127 -0.20 -6.45 -0.15
C THR A 127 -1.46 -5.76 0.35
N THR A 128 -2.64 -6.24 -0.03
CA THR A 128 -3.93 -5.70 0.45
C THR A 128 -3.96 -5.59 1.98
N GLU A 129 -3.53 -6.64 2.69
CA GLU A 129 -3.52 -6.65 4.15
C GLU A 129 -2.57 -5.59 4.76
N GLU A 130 -1.37 -5.44 4.20
CA GLU A 130 -0.40 -4.43 4.65
C GLU A 130 -0.91 -3.02 4.40
N LEU A 131 -1.49 -2.77 3.23
CA LEU A 131 -2.03 -1.46 2.84
C LEU A 131 -3.23 -1.08 3.69
N VAL A 132 -4.16 -2.01 3.94
CA VAL A 132 -5.29 -1.79 4.87
C VAL A 132 -4.77 -1.40 6.25
N LYS A 133 -3.79 -2.13 6.79
CA LYS A 133 -3.16 -1.79 8.08
C LYS A 133 -2.51 -0.41 8.07
N LYS A 134 -1.81 -0.03 6.97
CA LYS A 134 -1.18 1.30 6.86
C LYS A 134 -2.21 2.43 6.81
N VAL A 135 -3.34 2.24 6.12
CA VAL A 135 -4.45 3.21 6.12
C VAL A 135 -5.07 3.32 7.50
N LEU A 136 -5.37 2.19 8.16
CA LEU A 136 -5.93 2.18 9.52
C LEU A 136 -5.00 2.84 10.55
N ASN A 137 -3.68 2.70 10.39
CA ASN A 137 -2.66 3.26 11.27
C ASN A 137 -2.16 4.64 10.81
N HIS A 138 -2.92 5.34 9.95
CA HIS A 138 -2.60 6.71 9.48
C HIS A 138 -1.21 6.88 8.82
N ARG A 139 -0.64 5.79 8.32
CA ARG A 139 0.63 5.82 7.55
C ARG A 139 0.43 6.10 6.07
N LEU A 140 -0.81 5.97 5.60
CA LEU A 140 -1.25 6.30 4.24
C LEU A 140 -2.57 7.06 4.31
N ASP A 141 -2.76 8.01 3.41
CA ASP A 141 -4.03 8.74 3.28
C ASP A 141 -5.09 7.87 2.63
N ALA A 142 -4.70 7.11 1.62
CA ALA A 142 -5.56 6.15 0.94
C ALA A 142 -4.74 5.01 0.32
N ALA A 143 -5.42 3.95 -0.14
CA ALA A 143 -4.74 2.87 -0.84
C ALA A 143 -5.64 2.19 -1.88
N PHE A 144 -5.07 1.81 -3.02
CA PHE A 144 -5.70 0.96 -4.02
C PHE A 144 -5.48 -0.52 -3.66
N VAL A 145 -6.55 -1.22 -3.35
CA VAL A 145 -6.52 -2.62 -2.89
C VAL A 145 -7.57 -3.46 -3.63
N ALA A 146 -7.41 -4.78 -3.60
CA ALA A 146 -8.47 -5.67 -4.07
C ALA A 146 -9.65 -5.59 -3.08
N GLY A 147 -10.80 -5.18 -3.59
CA GLY A 147 -12.02 -4.96 -2.81
C GLY A 147 -13.08 -6.04 -3.01
N PRO A 148 -14.21 -5.89 -2.32
CA PRO A 148 -14.48 -4.89 -1.27
C PRO A 148 -13.76 -5.19 0.05
N ILE A 149 -13.52 -4.14 0.85
CA ILE A 149 -12.97 -4.25 2.21
C ILE A 149 -14.10 -4.04 3.22
N ASP A 150 -14.32 -5.03 4.05
CA ASP A 150 -15.31 -4.95 5.14
C ASP A 150 -14.63 -4.51 6.44
N HIS A 151 -14.72 -3.20 6.74
CA HIS A 151 -14.21 -2.62 7.98
C HIS A 151 -14.94 -1.32 8.30
N VAL A 152 -15.40 -1.18 9.55
CA VAL A 152 -16.25 -0.07 10.01
C VAL A 152 -15.63 1.32 9.76
N SER A 153 -14.33 1.45 9.96
CA SER A 153 -13.57 2.72 9.81
C SER A 153 -13.10 3.01 8.38
N ILE A 154 -13.32 2.09 7.42
CA ILE A 154 -12.85 2.26 6.05
C ILE A 154 -13.99 2.73 5.14
N GLY A 155 -13.77 3.87 4.48
CA GLY A 155 -14.51 4.30 3.29
C GLY A 155 -13.83 3.72 2.05
N GLN A 156 -14.62 3.49 0.99
CA GLN A 156 -14.08 2.99 -0.26
C GLN A 156 -14.84 3.52 -1.46
N HIS A 157 -14.08 3.82 -2.54
CA HIS A 157 -14.59 4.11 -3.87
C HIS A 157 -14.12 3.04 -4.84
N LYS A 158 -15.00 2.59 -5.71
CA LYS A 158 -14.63 1.66 -6.78
C LYS A 158 -13.77 2.41 -7.80
N ALA A 159 -12.55 1.92 -8.03
CA ALA A 159 -11.62 2.52 -8.97
C ALA A 159 -11.63 1.78 -10.32
N PHE A 160 -11.49 0.45 -10.31
CA PHE A 160 -11.38 -0.34 -11.54
C PHE A 160 -12.15 -1.67 -11.40
N ASP A 161 -12.83 -2.08 -12.48
CA ASP A 161 -13.30 -3.45 -12.63
C ASP A 161 -12.15 -4.33 -13.12
N GLU A 162 -12.03 -5.50 -12.50
CA GLU A 162 -10.96 -6.45 -12.82
C GLU A 162 -11.54 -7.86 -13.03
N GLN A 163 -10.99 -8.56 -14.01
CA GLN A 163 -11.26 -9.97 -14.25
C GLN A 163 -10.02 -10.78 -13.96
N LEU A 164 -10.06 -11.60 -12.92
CA LEU A 164 -8.96 -12.48 -12.54
C LEU A 164 -8.92 -13.69 -13.47
N VAL A 165 -7.71 -14.08 -13.86
CA VAL A 165 -7.45 -15.24 -14.71
C VAL A 165 -6.30 -16.06 -14.13
N VAL A 166 -6.34 -17.38 -14.32
CA VAL A 166 -5.18 -18.24 -14.08
C VAL A 166 -4.24 -18.10 -15.28
N ILE A 167 -2.95 -17.90 -15.00
CA ILE A 167 -1.90 -17.71 -16.00
C ILE A 167 -0.94 -18.90 -15.93
N THR A 168 -0.66 -19.46 -17.08
CA THR A 168 0.21 -20.63 -17.23
C THR A 168 1.20 -20.41 -18.38
N GLU A 169 2.19 -21.27 -18.52
CA GLU A 169 3.03 -21.28 -19.73
C GLU A 169 2.15 -21.46 -20.99
N ARG A 170 2.63 -20.94 -22.12
CA ARG A 170 1.89 -20.92 -23.40
C ARG A 170 1.44 -22.28 -23.89
N LYS A 171 2.18 -23.36 -23.57
CA LYS A 171 1.88 -24.71 -24.02
C LYS A 171 0.62 -25.28 -23.36
N ILE A 172 0.27 -24.85 -22.18
CA ILE A 172 -0.90 -25.35 -21.45
C ILE A 172 -2.16 -24.71 -22.02
N LYS A 173 -2.97 -25.52 -22.71
CA LYS A 173 -4.22 -25.08 -23.34
C LYS A 173 -5.44 -25.28 -22.45
N SER A 174 -5.35 -26.14 -21.43
CA SER A 174 -6.42 -26.43 -20.49
C SER A 174 -5.86 -26.63 -19.08
N ILE A 175 -6.50 -26.04 -18.10
CA ILE A 175 -6.16 -26.20 -16.68
C ILE A 175 -6.73 -27.47 -16.06
N SER A 176 -7.60 -28.20 -16.78
CA SER A 176 -8.19 -29.44 -16.29
C SER A 176 -7.18 -30.57 -16.08
N ASN A 177 -6.02 -30.48 -16.72
CA ASN A 177 -4.97 -31.51 -16.69
C ASN A 177 -3.73 -31.07 -15.91
N LEU A 178 -3.85 -30.06 -15.05
CA LEU A 178 -2.74 -29.60 -14.21
C LEU A 178 -2.47 -30.63 -13.10
N ASP A 179 -1.34 -31.35 -13.22
CA ASP A 179 -0.88 -32.26 -12.16
C ASP A 179 0.02 -31.49 -11.19
N ARG A 180 -0.47 -31.27 -9.97
CA ARG A 180 0.24 -30.69 -8.84
C ARG A 180 1.15 -29.49 -9.20
N PRO A 181 0.58 -28.40 -9.75
CA PRO A 181 1.38 -27.25 -10.19
C PRO A 181 2.06 -26.55 -9.02
N THR A 182 3.20 -25.89 -9.28
CA THR A 182 3.77 -24.92 -8.35
C THR A 182 2.98 -23.61 -8.46
N PHE A 183 2.57 -23.04 -7.34
CA PHE A 183 1.97 -21.70 -7.32
C PHE A 183 3.05 -20.65 -7.19
N MET A 184 3.16 -19.77 -8.20
CA MET A 184 4.00 -18.58 -8.19
C MET A 184 3.16 -17.40 -7.76
N VAL A 185 3.39 -16.87 -6.57
CA VAL A 185 2.48 -15.90 -5.91
C VAL A 185 3.24 -14.80 -5.21
N PHE A 186 2.56 -13.72 -4.89
CA PHE A 186 3.07 -12.76 -3.92
C PHE A 186 3.06 -13.36 -2.50
N ARG A 187 3.74 -12.68 -1.58
CA ARG A 187 3.76 -13.05 -0.15
C ARG A 187 2.35 -13.09 0.45
N ARG A 188 2.23 -13.63 1.64
CA ARG A 188 0.97 -13.67 2.41
C ARG A 188 0.38 -12.26 2.56
N GLY A 189 -0.95 -12.18 2.63
CA GLY A 189 -1.67 -10.90 2.64
C GLY A 189 -2.09 -10.41 1.25
N CYS A 190 -1.62 -11.04 0.16
CA CYS A 190 -2.09 -10.78 -1.19
C CYS A 190 -3.46 -11.44 -1.43
N SER A 191 -4.49 -10.66 -1.77
CA SER A 191 -5.86 -11.16 -2.03
C SER A 191 -5.90 -12.14 -3.20
N TYR A 192 -5.14 -11.90 -4.26
CA TYR A 192 -5.11 -12.77 -5.44
C TYR A 192 -4.54 -14.15 -5.13
N ARG A 193 -3.59 -14.23 -4.21
CA ARG A 193 -3.10 -15.52 -3.69
C ARG A 193 -4.23 -16.30 -3.01
N GLY A 194 -5.04 -15.64 -2.19
CA GLY A 194 -6.20 -16.27 -1.53
C GLY A 194 -7.22 -16.80 -2.54
N VAL A 195 -7.49 -16.06 -3.61
CA VAL A 195 -8.37 -16.50 -4.69
C VAL A 195 -7.80 -17.72 -5.43
N LEU A 196 -6.49 -17.73 -5.76
CA LEU A 196 -5.83 -18.88 -6.39
C LEU A 196 -5.92 -20.14 -5.51
N GLU A 197 -5.64 -20.02 -4.21
CA GLU A 197 -5.72 -21.13 -3.26
C GLU A 197 -7.16 -21.64 -3.12
N THR A 198 -8.16 -20.75 -3.13
CA THR A 198 -9.58 -21.12 -3.06
C THR A 198 -10.02 -21.84 -4.34
N TRP A 199 -9.70 -21.27 -5.51
CA TRP A 199 -10.00 -21.90 -6.80
C TRP A 199 -9.38 -23.29 -6.92
N ALA A 200 -8.12 -23.45 -6.54
CA ALA A 200 -7.43 -24.73 -6.59
C ALA A 200 -8.10 -25.78 -5.72
N ARG A 201 -8.47 -25.43 -4.48
CA ARG A 201 -9.17 -26.32 -3.56
C ARG A 201 -10.52 -26.78 -4.13
N GLU A 202 -11.29 -25.87 -4.71
CA GLU A 202 -12.60 -26.18 -5.32
C GLU A 202 -12.48 -27.01 -6.58
N SER A 203 -11.37 -26.85 -7.31
CA SER A 203 -11.06 -27.64 -8.53
C SER A 203 -10.35 -28.95 -8.23
N GLY A 204 -10.11 -29.30 -6.97
CA GLY A 204 -9.37 -30.52 -6.59
C GLY A 204 -7.86 -30.47 -6.92
N ILE A 205 -7.32 -29.28 -7.20
CA ILE A 205 -5.91 -29.09 -7.55
C ILE A 205 -5.09 -28.91 -6.27
N ILE A 206 -4.13 -29.81 -6.03
CA ILE A 206 -3.23 -29.75 -4.88
C ILE A 206 -1.88 -29.22 -5.38
N PRO A 207 -1.41 -28.03 -4.93
CA PRO A 207 -0.11 -27.53 -5.36
C PRO A 207 1.01 -28.40 -4.84
N LYS A 208 2.01 -28.66 -5.70
CA LYS A 208 3.27 -29.31 -5.30
C LYS A 208 4.07 -28.42 -4.34
N LYS A 209 4.08 -27.11 -4.61
CA LYS A 209 4.83 -26.10 -3.86
C LYS A 209 4.19 -24.73 -4.05
N ILE A 210 4.35 -23.87 -3.06
CA ILE A 210 4.02 -22.45 -3.15
C ILE A 210 5.35 -21.67 -3.09
N MET A 211 5.64 -20.88 -4.12
CA MET A 211 6.80 -20.01 -4.21
C MET A 211 6.34 -18.56 -4.17
N ALA A 212 6.76 -17.85 -3.12
CA ALA A 212 6.46 -16.45 -2.97
C ALA A 212 7.61 -15.59 -3.55
N LEU A 213 7.25 -14.64 -4.40
CA LEU A 213 8.18 -13.69 -5.03
C LEU A 213 7.73 -12.25 -4.68
N GLY A 214 8.68 -11.31 -4.81
CA GLY A 214 8.45 -9.90 -4.46
C GLY A 214 7.98 -9.04 -5.63
N THR A 215 8.10 -9.50 -6.88
CA THR A 215 7.81 -8.70 -8.07
C THR A 215 6.89 -9.42 -9.04
N LEU A 216 6.01 -8.65 -9.70
CA LEU A 216 5.12 -9.12 -10.75
C LEU A 216 5.88 -9.75 -11.93
N GLU A 217 6.93 -9.05 -12.38
CA GLU A 217 7.79 -9.52 -13.47
C GLU A 217 8.47 -10.84 -13.14
N GLY A 218 8.94 -11.01 -11.90
CA GLY A 218 9.54 -12.28 -11.45
C GLY A 218 8.54 -13.42 -11.50
N ILE A 219 7.31 -13.21 -11.00
CA ILE A 219 6.25 -14.22 -11.03
C ILE A 219 5.94 -14.62 -12.48
N LEU A 220 5.66 -13.65 -13.35
CA LEU A 220 5.32 -13.91 -14.75
C LEU A 220 6.48 -14.55 -15.53
N GLY A 221 7.72 -14.15 -15.25
CA GLY A 221 8.91 -14.75 -15.84
C GLY A 221 9.04 -16.25 -15.54
N PHE A 222 8.84 -16.65 -14.28
CA PHE A 222 8.86 -18.07 -13.90
C PHE A 222 7.69 -18.86 -14.49
N VAL A 223 6.51 -18.25 -14.58
CA VAL A 223 5.33 -18.87 -15.21
C VAL A 223 5.59 -19.08 -16.72
N ASN A 224 6.17 -18.10 -17.39
CA ASN A 224 6.46 -18.15 -18.82
C ASN A 224 7.39 -19.33 -19.20
N VAL A 225 8.36 -19.64 -18.34
CA VAL A 225 9.28 -20.77 -18.55
C VAL A 225 8.75 -22.12 -18.03
N GLY A 226 7.48 -22.18 -17.63
CA GLY A 226 6.81 -23.42 -17.24
C GLY A 226 7.09 -23.89 -15.80
N MET A 227 7.63 -23.03 -14.92
CA MET A 227 7.94 -23.41 -13.55
C MET A 227 6.72 -23.43 -12.61
N GLY A 228 5.56 -22.94 -13.06
CA GLY A 228 4.34 -22.94 -12.26
C GLY A 228 3.20 -22.15 -12.88
N ILE A 229 2.20 -21.86 -12.08
CA ILE A 229 1.02 -21.07 -12.45
C ILE A 229 0.81 -19.92 -11.47
N THR A 230 0.11 -18.88 -11.91
CA THR A 230 -0.26 -17.75 -11.07
C THR A 230 -1.67 -17.28 -11.36
N LEU A 231 -2.13 -16.27 -10.62
CA LEU A 231 -3.43 -15.64 -10.80
C LEU A 231 -3.29 -14.12 -10.67
N PHE A 232 -3.74 -13.40 -11.71
CA PHE A 232 -3.73 -11.95 -11.77
C PHE A 232 -4.92 -11.42 -12.58
N PRO A 233 -5.20 -10.11 -12.52
CA PRO A 233 -6.08 -9.46 -13.47
C PRO A 233 -5.66 -9.69 -14.91
N LYS A 234 -6.61 -9.95 -15.79
CA LYS A 234 -6.37 -10.15 -17.23
C LYS A 234 -5.66 -8.94 -17.86
N SER A 235 -5.94 -7.75 -17.36
CA SER A 235 -5.31 -6.49 -17.79
C SER A 235 -3.78 -6.52 -17.72
N ILE A 236 -3.19 -7.27 -16.79
CA ILE A 236 -1.74 -7.44 -16.68
C ILE A 236 -1.14 -8.11 -17.91
N VAL A 237 -1.79 -9.16 -18.40
CA VAL A 237 -1.30 -9.89 -19.58
C VAL A 237 -1.48 -9.06 -20.84
N SER A 238 -2.64 -8.36 -20.97
CA SER A 238 -2.97 -7.58 -22.17
C SER A 238 -2.12 -6.31 -22.33
N ASN A 239 -1.73 -5.67 -21.21
CA ASN A 239 -0.99 -4.39 -21.24
C ASN A 239 0.53 -4.55 -21.11
N LEU A 240 1.01 -5.71 -20.69
CA LEU A 240 2.44 -6.02 -20.63
C LEU A 240 2.82 -6.97 -21.77
N ARG A 241 4.13 -7.07 -22.06
CA ARG A 241 4.71 -7.91 -23.11
C ARG A 241 4.40 -9.42 -23.03
N TRP A 242 3.47 -9.85 -22.19
CA TRP A 242 3.18 -11.24 -21.89
C TRP A 242 2.08 -11.88 -22.73
N GLU A 243 1.33 -11.09 -23.51
CA GLU A 243 0.14 -11.54 -24.26
C GLU A 243 0.41 -12.78 -25.13
N ASN A 244 1.56 -12.83 -25.79
CA ASN A 244 1.95 -13.94 -26.65
C ASN A 244 2.88 -14.98 -25.98
N SER A 245 3.20 -14.80 -24.71
CA SER A 245 4.19 -15.60 -24.00
C SER A 245 3.57 -16.57 -23.01
N VAL A 246 2.34 -16.33 -22.59
CA VAL A 246 1.60 -17.13 -21.61
C VAL A 246 0.22 -17.53 -22.13
N SER A 247 -0.42 -18.48 -21.47
CA SER A 247 -1.83 -18.80 -21.67
C SER A 247 -2.65 -18.31 -20.49
N VAL A 248 -3.84 -17.76 -20.78
CA VAL A 248 -4.79 -17.27 -19.77
C VAL A 248 -6.02 -18.15 -19.73
N HIS A 249 -6.49 -18.47 -18.54
CA HIS A 249 -7.64 -19.33 -18.32
C HIS A 249 -8.64 -18.63 -17.44
N PRO A 250 -9.89 -18.44 -17.90
CA PRO A 250 -10.91 -17.74 -17.12
C PRO A 250 -11.30 -18.52 -15.87
N LEU A 251 -11.66 -17.79 -14.83
CA LEU A 251 -12.25 -18.35 -13.62
C LEU A 251 -13.78 -18.28 -13.67
N PRO A 252 -14.48 -19.09 -12.86
CA PRO A 252 -15.91 -18.87 -12.60
C PRO A 252 -16.14 -17.42 -12.12
N LYS A 253 -17.20 -16.76 -12.59
CA LYS A 253 -17.50 -15.33 -12.30
C LYS A 253 -17.35 -14.97 -10.82
N ARG A 254 -17.85 -15.81 -9.92
CA ARG A 254 -17.78 -15.56 -8.45
C ARG A 254 -16.36 -15.45 -7.89
N LEU A 255 -15.35 -15.99 -8.59
CA LEU A 255 -13.92 -15.90 -8.21
C LEU A 255 -13.15 -14.97 -9.13
N GLY A 256 -13.61 -14.83 -10.38
CA GLY A 256 -12.93 -14.07 -11.41
C GLY A 256 -13.29 -12.58 -11.38
N ASP A 257 -14.56 -12.25 -11.14
CA ASP A 257 -15.01 -10.87 -11.13
C ASP A 257 -14.63 -10.22 -9.79
N THR A 258 -13.83 -9.16 -9.83
CA THR A 258 -13.41 -8.40 -8.66
C THR A 258 -13.26 -6.93 -9.02
N SER A 259 -12.97 -6.10 -8.03
CA SER A 259 -12.67 -4.69 -8.26
C SER A 259 -11.44 -4.26 -7.49
N THR A 260 -10.71 -3.33 -8.05
CA THR A 260 -9.78 -2.51 -7.28
C THR A 260 -10.55 -1.33 -6.71
N VAL A 261 -10.44 -1.13 -5.40
CA VAL A 261 -11.07 -0.01 -4.69
C VAL A 261 -10.01 0.91 -4.11
N LEU A 262 -10.28 2.20 -4.09
CA LEU A 262 -9.52 3.17 -3.30
C LEU A 262 -10.13 3.20 -1.91
N ILE A 263 -9.37 2.77 -0.91
CA ILE A 263 -9.76 2.82 0.51
C ILE A 263 -9.14 4.01 1.22
N TYR A 264 -9.86 4.55 2.20
CA TYR A 264 -9.43 5.65 3.08
C TYR A 264 -10.16 5.56 4.42
N ARG A 265 -9.73 6.32 5.42
CA ARG A 265 -10.43 6.37 6.72
C ARG A 265 -11.68 7.26 6.63
N LYS A 266 -12.83 6.74 7.13
CA LYS A 266 -14.10 7.49 7.17
C LYS A 266 -14.11 8.60 8.22
N ASP A 267 -13.42 8.39 9.34
CA ASP A 267 -13.37 9.29 10.50
C ASP A 267 -12.35 10.42 10.31
N ARG A 268 -11.77 10.53 9.13
CA ARG A 268 -10.78 11.55 8.79
C ARG A 268 -11.34 12.56 7.81
N ILE A 269 -11.01 13.84 8.01
CA ILE A 269 -11.28 14.88 7.03
C ILE A 269 -10.46 14.58 5.77
N GLN A 270 -11.16 14.41 4.65
CA GLN A 270 -10.49 14.24 3.36
C GLN A 270 -9.87 15.56 2.92
N THR A 271 -8.56 15.54 2.66
CA THR A 271 -7.84 16.70 2.10
C THR A 271 -8.34 17.01 0.69
N GLY A 272 -8.13 18.24 0.22
CA GLY A 272 -8.40 18.62 -1.17
C GLY A 272 -7.70 17.70 -2.17
N ALA A 273 -6.45 17.31 -1.87
CA ALA A 273 -5.66 16.37 -2.66
C ALA A 273 -6.34 14.99 -2.80
N LEU A 274 -6.84 14.42 -1.69
CA LEU A 274 -7.55 13.13 -1.74
C LEU A 274 -8.90 13.24 -2.45
N LYS A 275 -9.66 14.32 -2.19
CA LYS A 275 -10.94 14.58 -2.91
C LYS A 275 -10.72 14.68 -4.42
N GLY A 276 -9.70 15.44 -4.85
CA GLY A 276 -9.35 15.57 -6.25
C GLY A 276 -8.93 14.24 -6.90
N LEU A 277 -8.31 13.33 -6.16
CA LEU A 277 -8.01 11.98 -6.66
C LEU A 277 -9.30 11.16 -6.82
N ILE A 278 -10.21 11.22 -5.84
CA ILE A 278 -11.49 10.51 -5.89
C ILE A 278 -12.36 10.98 -7.06
N GLU A 279 -12.34 12.27 -7.38
CA GLU A 279 -13.08 12.85 -8.53
C GLU A 279 -12.60 12.36 -9.89
N LEU A 280 -11.41 11.80 -9.98
CA LEU A 280 -10.84 11.26 -11.22
C LEU A 280 -11.09 9.75 -11.40
N LEU A 281 -11.68 9.08 -10.41
CA LEU A 281 -12.04 7.67 -10.47
C LEU A 281 -13.43 7.45 -11.05
#